data_df48d10e43e5797dc255dab40e2a6c1a
#
_entry.id   df48d10e43e5797dc255dab40e2a6c1a
#
_cell.length_a   1.000
_cell.length_b   1.000
_cell.length_c   1.000
_cell.angle_alpha   90.00
_cell.angle_beta   90.00
_cell.angle_gamma   90.00
#
_symmetry.space_group_name_H-M   'P 1'
#
loop_
_entity.id
_entity.type
_entity.pdbx_description
1 polymer ?
#
loop_
_entity_poly.entity_id
_entity_poly.type
_entity_poly.pdbx_seq_one_letter_code
_entity_poly.pdbx_strand_id
1 'polypeptide(L)'
;MTSEPIQYTPRTRGAETTDVLIVGAGLSGVGAACQLRQECPDKSVTVLEGRDAIGGTWDLFRYPGIRSDSDMFTLGYRFRPWTDPKAIADGPSILRYIHDTAQDFDVHRLIRLNHRVVNANWDSDEARWTVEVHRTDTDELVTISCSFLYVCTGYYRYDEGFSPKFPGAEHFRGSVIHPQHWPEDLDYRGK
;
A
#
# COMPACT_ATOMS: atom_id res chain seq x y z
N MET A 1 -7.57 -34.00 -20.08
CA MET A 1 -7.12 -34.11 -18.68
C MET A 1 -7.53 -32.83 -17.98
N THR A 2 -8.59 -32.89 -17.22
CA THR A 2 -9.13 -31.76 -16.43
C THR A 2 -8.35 -31.75 -15.13
N SER A 3 -7.55 -30.72 -14.92
CA SER A 3 -6.87 -30.49 -13.64
C SER A 3 -7.92 -30.10 -12.60
N GLU A 4 -8.10 -30.93 -11.58
CA GLU A 4 -8.88 -30.58 -10.41
C GLU A 4 -8.26 -29.38 -9.69
N PRO A 5 -9.06 -28.44 -9.17
CA PRO A 5 -8.55 -27.32 -8.38
C PRO A 5 -7.94 -27.87 -7.08
N ILE A 6 -6.72 -27.47 -6.80
CA ILE A 6 -6.03 -27.79 -5.53
C ILE A 6 -6.87 -27.20 -4.40
N GLN A 7 -7.51 -28.06 -3.61
CA GLN A 7 -8.16 -27.63 -2.37
C GLN A 7 -7.08 -27.35 -1.33
N TYR A 8 -6.79 -26.07 -1.13
CA TYR A 8 -5.92 -25.62 -0.06
C TYR A 8 -6.68 -25.70 1.28
N THR A 9 -6.20 -26.54 2.18
CA THR A 9 -6.73 -26.62 3.56
C THR A 9 -5.87 -25.71 4.44
N PRO A 10 -6.40 -24.56 4.93
CA PRO A 10 -5.62 -23.67 5.79
C PRO A 10 -5.26 -24.38 7.09
N ARG A 11 -3.98 -24.33 7.47
CA ARG A 11 -3.58 -24.63 8.86
C ARG A 11 -4.07 -23.46 9.72
N THR A 12 -5.18 -23.65 10.41
CA THR A 12 -5.71 -22.70 11.40
C THR A 12 -4.75 -22.63 12.60
N ARG A 13 -3.77 -21.74 12.56
CA ARG A 13 -3.27 -21.10 13.78
C ARG A 13 -4.44 -20.26 14.30
N GLY A 14 -4.68 -20.29 15.63
CA GLY A 14 -5.77 -19.51 16.23
C GLY A 14 -5.80 -18.10 15.64
N ALA A 15 -6.98 -17.61 15.24
CA ALA A 15 -7.12 -16.33 14.55
C ALA A 15 -6.49 -15.22 15.39
N GLU A 16 -5.51 -14.52 14.83
CA GLU A 16 -4.92 -13.33 15.45
C GLU A 16 -6.00 -12.25 15.54
N THR A 17 -6.03 -11.49 16.63
CA THR A 17 -7.03 -10.44 16.85
C THR A 17 -6.36 -9.07 17.03
N THR A 18 -6.98 -8.04 16.49
CA THR A 18 -6.61 -6.63 16.70
C THR A 18 -7.89 -5.78 16.81
N ASP A 19 -7.83 -4.62 17.46
CA ASP A 19 -8.98 -3.71 17.48
C ASP A 19 -9.17 -3.06 16.11
N VAL A 20 -8.10 -2.53 15.54
CA VAL A 20 -8.11 -1.85 14.23
C VAL A 20 -7.13 -2.51 13.28
N LEU A 21 -7.63 -2.91 12.12
CA LEU A 21 -6.80 -3.41 11.01
C LEU A 21 -6.81 -2.39 9.87
N ILE A 22 -5.65 -1.85 9.54
CA ILE A 22 -5.46 -0.93 8.43
C ILE A 22 -4.91 -1.69 7.24
N VAL A 23 -5.50 -1.51 6.06
CA VAL A 23 -5.07 -2.16 4.82
C VAL A 23 -4.41 -1.14 3.90
N GLY A 24 -3.11 -1.26 3.71
CA GLY A 24 -2.25 -0.37 2.94
C GLY A 24 -1.39 0.54 3.83
N ALA A 25 -0.07 0.58 3.54
CA ALA A 25 0.91 1.43 4.20
C ALA A 25 1.42 2.57 3.30
N GLY A 26 0.53 3.14 2.50
CA GLY A 26 0.75 4.40 1.79
C GLY A 26 0.54 5.60 2.70
N LEU A 27 0.48 6.81 2.11
CA LEU A 27 0.26 8.06 2.85
C LEU A 27 -0.93 7.95 3.81
N SER A 28 -2.09 7.44 3.35
CA SER A 28 -3.31 7.35 4.16
C SER A 28 -3.17 6.37 5.33
N GLY A 29 -2.62 5.17 5.09
CA GLY A 29 -2.51 4.14 6.13
C GLY A 29 -1.49 4.49 7.21
N VAL A 30 -0.34 5.06 6.84
CA VAL A 30 0.65 5.58 7.80
C VAL A 30 0.03 6.70 8.63
N GLY A 31 -0.68 7.65 7.99
CA GLY A 31 -1.36 8.73 8.69
C GLY A 31 -2.42 8.23 9.68
N ALA A 32 -3.25 7.27 9.26
CA ALA A 32 -4.26 6.64 10.11
C ALA A 32 -3.64 5.96 11.34
N ALA A 33 -2.55 5.21 11.14
CA ALA A 33 -1.85 4.55 12.23
C ALA A 33 -1.27 5.57 13.23
N CYS A 34 -0.68 6.67 12.76
CA CYS A 34 -0.18 7.73 13.62
C CYS A 34 -1.30 8.37 14.46
N GLN A 35 -2.41 8.69 13.83
CA GLN A 35 -3.57 9.27 14.53
C GLN A 35 -4.13 8.32 15.59
N LEU A 36 -4.30 7.04 15.25
CA LEU A 36 -4.78 6.05 16.21
C LEU A 36 -3.86 5.88 17.40
N ARG A 37 -2.54 5.90 17.19
CA ARG A 37 -1.59 5.85 18.32
C ARG A 37 -1.69 7.05 19.24
N GLN A 38 -1.99 8.22 18.72
CA GLN A 38 -2.11 9.46 19.49
C GLN A 38 -3.46 9.56 20.22
N GLU A 39 -4.55 9.29 19.50
CA GLU A 39 -5.92 9.55 19.99
C GLU A 39 -6.54 8.32 20.68
N CYS A 40 -6.08 7.11 20.35
CA CYS A 40 -6.62 5.85 20.85
C CYS A 40 -5.49 4.91 21.31
N PRO A 41 -4.64 5.32 22.28
CA PRO A 41 -3.44 4.57 22.66
C PRO A 41 -3.74 3.21 23.33
N ASP A 42 -4.97 3.02 23.78
CA ASP A 42 -5.49 1.77 24.37
C ASP A 42 -5.91 0.74 23.31
N LYS A 43 -5.97 1.12 22.03
CA LYS A 43 -6.37 0.23 20.94
C LYS A 43 -5.16 -0.46 20.30
N SER A 44 -5.30 -1.75 20.07
CA SER A 44 -4.35 -2.51 19.26
C SER A 44 -4.55 -2.19 17.78
N VAL A 45 -3.46 -1.86 17.09
CA VAL A 45 -3.47 -1.49 15.66
C VAL A 45 -2.50 -2.37 14.91
N THR A 46 -2.93 -2.92 13.79
CA THR A 46 -2.09 -3.62 12.83
C THR A 46 -2.28 -3.00 11.45
N VAL A 47 -1.18 -2.78 10.73
CA VAL A 47 -1.19 -2.28 9.35
C VAL A 47 -0.68 -3.38 8.43
N LEU A 48 -1.44 -3.73 7.41
CA LEU A 48 -1.04 -4.70 6.40
C LEU A 48 -0.68 -3.99 5.10
N GLU A 49 0.49 -4.31 4.57
CA GLU A 49 0.95 -3.85 3.26
C GLU A 49 1.23 -5.08 2.39
N GLY A 50 0.61 -5.10 1.20
CA GLY A 50 0.74 -6.22 0.26
C GLY A 50 2.10 -6.30 -0.44
N ARG A 51 2.85 -5.21 -0.45
CA ARG A 51 4.18 -5.09 -1.03
C ARG A 51 5.28 -5.25 0.02
N ASP A 52 6.50 -5.28 -0.43
CA ASP A 52 7.72 -5.35 0.40
C ASP A 52 8.20 -3.99 0.92
N ALA A 53 7.48 -2.91 0.59
CA ALA A 53 7.83 -1.54 0.99
C ALA A 53 6.58 -0.70 1.29
N ILE A 54 6.73 0.26 2.22
CA ILE A 54 5.74 1.29 2.49
C ILE A 54 5.85 2.44 1.48
N GLY A 55 4.85 3.33 1.45
CA GLY A 55 4.88 4.53 0.60
C GLY A 55 3.81 4.53 -0.49
N GLY A 56 3.23 3.36 -0.79
CA GLY A 56 2.14 3.23 -1.77
C GLY A 56 2.51 3.81 -3.14
N THR A 57 1.72 4.75 -3.64
CA THR A 57 1.96 5.45 -4.93
C THR A 57 3.38 5.99 -5.06
N TRP A 58 3.93 6.56 -3.97
CA TRP A 58 5.22 7.25 -3.98
C TRP A 58 6.42 6.29 -3.99
N ASP A 59 6.22 5.04 -3.63
CA ASP A 59 7.19 3.97 -3.81
C ASP A 59 6.99 3.21 -5.13
N LEU A 60 5.75 3.07 -5.60
CA LEU A 60 5.44 2.33 -6.82
C LEU A 60 5.94 3.04 -8.08
N PHE A 61 5.66 4.35 -8.21
CA PHE A 61 5.98 5.11 -9.42
C PHE A 61 7.36 5.77 -9.28
N ARG A 62 8.27 5.43 -10.22
CA ARG A 62 9.67 5.88 -10.20
C ARG A 62 10.10 6.55 -11.50
N TYR A 63 9.13 6.91 -12.36
CA TYR A 63 9.46 7.59 -13.62
C TYR A 63 10.04 8.99 -13.36
N PRO A 64 10.91 9.49 -14.27
CA PRO A 64 11.52 10.80 -14.11
C PRO A 64 10.51 11.93 -14.04
N GLY A 65 10.72 12.83 -13.07
CA GLY A 65 9.85 13.98 -12.86
C GLY A 65 8.54 13.69 -12.12
N ILE A 66 8.37 12.48 -11.57
CA ILE A 66 7.23 12.20 -10.67
C ILE A 66 7.19 13.21 -9.52
N ARG A 67 6.04 13.81 -9.32
CA ARG A 67 5.79 14.82 -8.28
C ARG A 67 4.31 14.86 -7.92
N SER A 68 3.97 15.51 -6.81
CA SER A 68 2.58 15.80 -6.49
C SER A 68 1.98 16.79 -7.49
N ASP A 69 0.72 16.68 -7.76
CA ASP A 69 -0.12 17.61 -8.51
C ASP A 69 -0.81 18.64 -7.59
N SER A 70 -0.78 18.40 -6.29
CA SER A 70 -1.21 19.31 -5.23
C SER A 70 -0.04 19.71 -4.34
N ASP A 71 -0.21 20.82 -3.60
CA ASP A 71 0.82 21.28 -2.67
C ASP A 71 0.91 20.39 -1.43
N MET A 72 2.12 20.28 -0.88
CA MET A 72 2.40 19.45 0.29
C MET A 72 1.87 20.03 1.59
N PHE A 73 1.53 21.31 1.65
CA PHE A 73 0.91 21.90 2.83
C PHE A 73 -0.54 21.41 3.01
N THR A 74 -1.17 21.04 1.88
CA THR A 74 -2.50 20.39 1.85
C THR A 74 -2.40 18.87 1.93
N LEU A 75 -1.45 18.25 1.20
CA LEU A 75 -1.29 16.79 1.15
C LEU A 75 -0.67 16.22 2.45
N GLY A 76 0.20 16.98 3.10
CA GLY A 76 0.89 16.58 4.31
C GLY A 76 -0.02 16.39 5.50
N TYR A 77 0.44 15.67 6.50
CA TYR A 77 -0.32 15.41 7.72
C TYR A 77 -0.43 16.67 8.60
N ARG A 78 -1.60 16.93 9.16
CA ARG A 78 -1.80 18.02 10.09
C ARG A 78 -0.93 17.90 11.35
N PHE A 79 -0.71 16.69 11.84
CA PHE A 79 0.11 16.41 13.03
C PHE A 79 1.61 16.43 12.76
N ARG A 80 2.02 16.38 11.46
CA ARG A 80 3.40 16.50 11.00
C ARG A 80 3.44 17.37 9.74
N PRO A 81 3.37 18.70 9.89
CA PRO A 81 3.34 19.60 8.73
C PRO A 81 4.55 19.46 7.84
N TRP A 82 4.35 19.70 6.55
CA TRP A 82 5.43 19.80 5.58
C TRP A 82 6.27 21.06 5.85
N THR A 83 7.58 20.92 5.95
CA THR A 83 8.51 22.01 6.31
C THR A 83 9.46 22.41 5.17
N ASP A 84 9.54 21.62 4.09
CA ASP A 84 10.33 21.97 2.94
C ASP A 84 9.70 23.15 2.18
N PRO A 85 10.49 24.15 1.71
CA PRO A 85 9.96 25.30 0.98
C PRO A 85 9.34 24.95 -0.37
N LYS A 86 9.65 23.77 -0.94
CA LYS A 86 9.10 23.30 -2.19
C LYS A 86 7.68 22.74 -1.99
N ALA A 87 6.68 23.55 -2.32
CA ALA A 87 5.28 23.18 -2.14
C ALA A 87 4.86 21.97 -3.01
N ILE A 88 5.22 21.95 -4.30
CA ILE A 88 5.01 20.82 -5.21
C ILE A 88 6.24 19.91 -5.13
N ALA A 89 6.17 18.92 -4.27
CA ALA A 89 7.30 18.05 -3.98
C ALA A 89 7.46 16.92 -5.00
N ASP A 90 8.71 16.49 -5.22
CA ASP A 90 9.03 15.33 -6.02
C ASP A 90 8.71 14.02 -5.25
N GLY A 91 8.52 12.94 -6.00
CA GLY A 91 8.17 11.62 -5.43
C GLY A 91 9.13 11.15 -4.35
N PRO A 92 10.46 11.18 -4.55
CA PRO A 92 11.42 10.79 -3.52
C PRO A 92 11.32 11.61 -2.22
N SER A 93 11.01 12.90 -2.29
CA SER A 93 10.82 13.74 -1.10
C SER A 93 9.55 13.36 -0.33
N ILE A 94 8.46 13.04 -1.05
CA ILE A 94 7.22 12.57 -0.43
C ILE A 94 7.40 11.18 0.18
N LEU A 95 8.07 10.27 -0.53
CA LEU A 95 8.37 8.94 0.00
C LEU A 95 9.17 9.03 1.30
N ARG A 96 10.21 9.85 1.33
CA ARG A 96 11.01 10.10 2.54
C ARG A 96 10.14 10.65 3.68
N TYR A 97 9.27 11.62 3.38
CA TYR A 97 8.34 12.18 4.36
C TYR A 97 7.44 11.10 5.00
N ILE A 98 6.95 10.13 4.20
CA ILE A 98 6.15 9.01 4.70
C ILE A 98 6.99 8.10 5.61
N HIS A 99 8.21 7.74 5.19
CA HIS A 99 9.13 6.92 5.98
C HIS A 99 9.51 7.58 7.31
N ASP A 100 9.90 8.86 7.25
CA ASP A 100 10.26 9.61 8.45
C ASP A 100 9.06 9.71 9.41
N THR A 101 7.85 9.92 8.87
CA THR A 101 6.62 9.94 9.69
C THR A 101 6.40 8.59 10.38
N ALA A 102 6.50 7.49 9.63
CA ALA A 102 6.33 6.16 10.21
C ALA A 102 7.35 5.88 11.32
N GLN A 103 8.57 6.39 11.17
CA GLN A 103 9.65 6.25 12.15
C GLN A 103 9.43 7.15 13.37
N ASP A 104 9.19 8.45 13.17
CA ASP A 104 9.05 9.45 14.24
C ASP A 104 7.88 9.13 15.17
N PHE A 105 6.82 8.54 14.64
CA PHE A 105 5.63 8.12 15.40
C PHE A 105 5.66 6.65 15.82
N ASP A 106 6.75 5.94 15.58
CA ASP A 106 6.96 4.52 15.95
C ASP A 106 5.89 3.58 15.38
N VAL A 107 5.23 3.97 14.27
CA VAL A 107 4.21 3.13 13.62
C VAL A 107 4.80 2.09 12.67
N HIS A 108 6.07 2.22 12.28
CA HIS A 108 6.76 1.23 11.46
C HIS A 108 6.69 -0.19 12.06
N ARG A 109 6.64 -0.31 13.39
CA ARG A 109 6.50 -1.59 14.12
C ARG A 109 5.14 -2.24 13.97
N LEU A 110 4.12 -1.47 13.60
CA LEU A 110 2.76 -1.95 13.39
C LEU A 110 2.54 -2.46 11.97
N ILE A 111 3.47 -2.16 11.05
CA ILE A 111 3.36 -2.47 9.64
C ILE A 111 3.93 -3.84 9.35
N ARG A 112 3.12 -4.66 8.69
CA ARG A 112 3.51 -5.98 8.20
C ARG A 112 3.53 -5.93 6.68
N LEU A 113 4.72 -6.00 6.13
CA LEU A 113 4.96 -6.06 4.69
C LEU A 113 4.63 -7.46 4.16
N ASN A 114 4.45 -7.58 2.85
CA ASN A 114 4.13 -8.85 2.18
C ASN A 114 2.83 -9.52 2.68
N HIS A 115 1.88 -8.73 3.20
CA HIS A 115 0.60 -9.18 3.72
C HIS A 115 -0.53 -8.62 2.87
N ARG A 116 -0.90 -9.35 1.82
CA ARG A 116 -1.95 -8.96 0.88
C ARG A 116 -3.31 -9.44 1.36
N VAL A 117 -4.21 -8.53 1.68
CA VAL A 117 -5.60 -8.87 1.98
C VAL A 117 -6.27 -9.39 0.71
N VAL A 118 -6.87 -10.58 0.80
CA VAL A 118 -7.55 -11.24 -0.33
C VAL A 118 -9.05 -11.32 -0.13
N ASN A 119 -9.51 -11.32 1.13
CA ASN A 119 -10.93 -11.35 1.46
C ASN A 119 -11.18 -10.69 2.82
N ALA A 120 -12.38 -10.12 3.01
CA ALA A 120 -12.83 -9.57 4.29
C ALA A 120 -14.33 -9.77 4.42
N ASN A 121 -14.74 -10.45 5.50
CA ASN A 121 -16.13 -10.75 5.80
C ASN A 121 -16.52 -10.14 7.13
N TRP A 122 -17.67 -9.48 7.18
CA TRP A 122 -18.29 -8.97 8.39
C TRP A 122 -19.24 -9.98 8.98
N ASP A 123 -19.12 -10.22 10.28
CA ASP A 123 -20.08 -10.99 11.07
C ASP A 123 -20.82 -10.03 12.02
N SER A 124 -22.15 -9.95 11.85
CA SER A 124 -22.98 -9.02 12.63
C SER A 124 -23.28 -9.55 14.04
N ASP A 125 -23.29 -10.85 14.23
CA ASP A 125 -23.55 -11.47 15.52
C ASP A 125 -22.35 -11.32 16.45
N GLU A 126 -21.13 -11.49 15.89
CA GLU A 126 -19.86 -11.31 16.59
C GLU A 126 -19.36 -9.84 16.58
N ALA A 127 -20.00 -8.97 15.78
CA ALA A 127 -19.59 -7.58 15.52
C ALA A 127 -18.10 -7.47 15.16
N ARG A 128 -17.63 -8.33 14.24
CA ARG A 128 -16.22 -8.45 13.87
C ARG A 128 -16.02 -8.70 12.38
N TRP A 129 -14.87 -8.23 11.91
CA TRP A 129 -14.33 -8.61 10.61
C TRP A 129 -13.46 -9.85 10.74
N THR A 130 -13.58 -10.75 9.79
CA THR A 130 -12.64 -11.84 9.53
C THR A 130 -11.95 -11.55 8.20
N VAL A 131 -10.64 -11.31 8.26
CA VAL A 131 -9.83 -10.88 7.12
C VAL A 131 -8.85 -11.99 6.75
N GLU A 132 -8.92 -12.43 5.49
CA GLU A 132 -7.98 -13.41 4.93
C GLU A 132 -6.83 -12.67 4.25
N VAL A 133 -5.63 -13.08 4.58
CA VAL A 133 -4.40 -12.42 4.15
C VAL A 133 -3.45 -13.44 3.54
N HIS A 134 -3.02 -13.18 2.32
CA HIS A 134 -1.97 -13.94 1.66
C HIS A 134 -0.62 -13.31 1.99
N ARG A 135 0.24 -14.06 2.63
CA ARG A 135 1.65 -13.71 2.82
C ARG A 135 2.42 -14.05 1.56
N THR A 136 2.81 -13.02 0.80
CA THR A 136 3.48 -13.19 -0.49
C THR A 136 4.94 -13.62 -0.37
N ASP A 137 5.54 -13.47 0.82
CA ASP A 137 6.91 -13.91 1.13
C ASP A 137 7.02 -15.41 1.45
N THR A 138 5.96 -16.01 2.01
CA THR A 138 5.94 -17.42 2.43
C THR A 138 4.88 -18.25 1.71
N ASP A 139 4.05 -17.62 0.89
CA ASP A 139 2.89 -18.23 0.20
C ASP A 139 1.86 -18.84 1.19
N GLU A 140 1.78 -18.30 2.41
CA GLU A 140 0.85 -18.75 3.43
C GLU A 140 -0.42 -17.91 3.44
N LEU A 141 -1.57 -18.55 3.71
CA LEU A 141 -2.81 -17.85 4.07
C LEU A 141 -2.94 -17.77 5.60
N VAL A 142 -3.16 -16.59 6.10
CA VAL A 142 -3.42 -16.33 7.53
C VAL A 142 -4.74 -15.58 7.69
N THR A 143 -5.36 -15.72 8.86
CA THR A 143 -6.62 -15.05 9.19
C THR A 143 -6.42 -14.11 10.37
N ILE A 144 -6.88 -12.87 10.22
CA ILE A 144 -6.87 -11.85 11.27
C ILE A 144 -8.31 -11.39 11.51
N SER A 145 -8.71 -11.31 12.79
CA SER A 145 -10.01 -10.75 13.17
C SER A 145 -9.83 -9.34 13.74
N CYS A 146 -10.73 -8.42 13.39
CA CYS A 146 -10.68 -7.06 13.92
C CYS A 146 -12.10 -6.50 14.17
N SER A 147 -12.18 -5.52 15.08
CA SER A 147 -13.43 -4.80 15.31
C SER A 147 -13.66 -3.69 14.29
N PHE A 148 -12.60 -3.08 13.79
CA PHE A 148 -12.66 -2.01 12.80
C PHE A 148 -11.67 -2.29 11.65
N LEU A 149 -12.19 -2.31 10.42
CA LEU A 149 -11.39 -2.46 9.21
C LEU A 149 -11.27 -1.09 8.51
N TYR A 150 -10.04 -0.61 8.35
CA TYR A 150 -9.76 0.67 7.71
C TYR A 150 -9.03 0.46 6.39
N VAL A 151 -9.73 0.65 5.27
CA VAL A 151 -9.20 0.38 3.92
C VAL A 151 -8.49 1.62 3.37
N CYS A 152 -7.16 1.53 3.22
CA CYS A 152 -6.26 2.58 2.71
C CYS A 152 -5.51 2.12 1.46
N THR A 153 -6.14 1.33 0.59
CA THR A 153 -5.50 0.67 -0.56
C THR A 153 -5.21 1.59 -1.75
N GLY A 154 -5.66 2.85 -1.70
CA GLY A 154 -5.55 3.76 -2.83
C GLY A 154 -6.50 3.38 -3.97
N TYR A 155 -6.23 3.88 -5.17
CA TYR A 155 -7.09 3.68 -6.34
C TYR A 155 -6.34 3.10 -7.55
N TYR A 156 -5.04 2.86 -7.43
CA TYR A 156 -4.28 2.19 -8.48
C TYR A 156 -4.36 0.67 -8.35
N ARG A 157 -4.43 0.00 -9.49
CA ARG A 157 -4.22 -1.43 -9.56
C ARG A 157 -2.73 -1.72 -9.62
N TYR A 158 -2.18 -2.29 -8.55
CA TYR A 158 -0.73 -2.50 -8.41
C TYR A 158 -0.20 -3.64 -9.27
N ASP A 159 -1.03 -4.63 -9.57
CA ASP A 159 -0.62 -5.81 -10.37
C ASP A 159 -0.48 -5.48 -11.85
N GLU A 160 -1.29 -4.53 -12.36
CA GLU A 160 -1.38 -4.27 -13.79
C GLU A 160 -1.84 -2.83 -14.04
N GLY A 161 -1.03 -2.06 -14.76
CA GLY A 161 -1.43 -0.74 -15.26
C GLY A 161 -2.37 -0.85 -16.45
N PHE A 162 -3.30 0.09 -16.57
CA PHE A 162 -4.15 0.17 -17.75
C PHE A 162 -3.34 0.61 -18.98
N SER A 163 -3.22 -0.26 -19.97
CA SER A 163 -2.56 0.01 -21.25
C SER A 163 -3.55 -0.05 -22.39
N PRO A 164 -3.99 1.09 -22.94
CA PRO A 164 -4.90 1.12 -24.07
C PRO A 164 -4.23 0.56 -25.32
N LYS A 165 -5.00 -0.13 -26.16
CA LYS A 165 -4.54 -0.57 -27.47
C LYS A 165 -4.67 0.55 -28.48
N PHE A 166 -3.55 1.05 -28.98
CA PHE A 166 -3.54 2.07 -30.04
C PHE A 166 -3.41 1.40 -31.41
N PRO A 167 -4.28 1.67 -32.37
CA PRO A 167 -4.12 1.19 -33.74
C PRO A 167 -2.76 1.66 -34.33
N GLY A 168 -1.99 0.75 -34.90
CA GLY A 168 -0.68 1.05 -35.46
C GLY A 168 0.48 1.01 -34.46
N ALA A 169 0.24 0.74 -33.17
CA ALA A 169 1.28 0.62 -32.16
C ALA A 169 2.32 -0.45 -32.52
N GLU A 170 1.92 -1.48 -33.26
CA GLU A 170 2.78 -2.57 -33.74
C GLU A 170 3.85 -2.10 -34.76
N HIS A 171 3.66 -0.91 -35.37
CA HIS A 171 4.63 -0.30 -36.30
C HIS A 171 5.64 0.60 -35.59
N PHE A 172 5.39 0.93 -34.33
CA PHE A 172 6.34 1.72 -33.53
C PHE A 172 7.54 0.88 -33.14
N ARG A 173 8.75 1.37 -33.49
CA ARG A 173 10.01 0.62 -33.28
C ARG A 173 10.75 1.06 -32.02
N GLY A 174 10.24 2.03 -31.28
CA GLY A 174 10.80 2.48 -30.02
C GLY A 174 10.28 1.67 -28.82
N SER A 175 10.79 1.98 -27.65
CA SER A 175 10.30 1.37 -26.40
C SER A 175 8.94 1.97 -26.00
N VAL A 176 7.98 1.13 -25.70
CA VAL A 176 6.68 1.51 -25.10
C VAL A 176 6.73 1.09 -23.64
N ILE A 177 6.60 2.03 -22.73
CA ILE A 177 6.81 1.81 -21.31
C ILE A 177 5.59 2.33 -20.55
N HIS A 178 5.01 1.50 -19.69
CA HIS A 178 4.01 1.96 -18.74
C HIS A 178 4.70 2.61 -17.53
N PRO A 179 4.30 3.81 -17.08
CA PRO A 179 4.96 4.52 -15.97
C PRO A 179 5.05 3.73 -14.67
N GLN A 180 4.11 2.81 -14.43
CA GLN A 180 4.10 1.93 -13.25
C GLN A 180 5.25 0.91 -13.25
N HIS A 181 5.79 0.60 -14.43
CA HIS A 181 6.89 -0.36 -14.65
C HIS A 181 8.07 0.32 -15.33
N TRP A 182 8.44 1.49 -14.81
CA TRP A 182 9.56 2.26 -15.37
C TRP A 182 10.88 1.53 -15.13
N PRO A 183 11.67 1.20 -16.20
CA PRO A 183 12.99 0.61 -16.04
C PRO A 183 13.97 1.66 -15.49
N GLU A 184 14.65 1.35 -14.39
CA GLU A 184 15.55 2.29 -13.71
C GLU A 184 16.81 2.61 -14.55
N ASP A 185 17.23 1.69 -15.42
CA ASP A 185 18.40 1.81 -16.29
C ASP A 185 18.09 2.38 -17.68
N LEU A 186 16.85 2.81 -17.92
CA LEU A 186 16.44 3.31 -19.23
C LEU A 186 17.15 4.63 -19.56
N ASP A 187 17.97 4.62 -20.62
CA ASP A 187 18.52 5.85 -21.20
C ASP A 187 17.52 6.52 -22.16
N TYR A 188 16.88 7.57 -21.68
CA TYR A 188 15.91 8.38 -22.43
C TYR A 188 16.47 9.76 -22.81
N ARG A 189 17.77 10.04 -22.60
CA ARG A 189 18.40 11.31 -22.96
C ARG A 189 18.32 11.56 -24.45
N GLY A 190 17.85 12.75 -24.83
CA GLY A 190 17.68 13.12 -26.23
C GLY A 190 16.52 12.44 -26.97
N LYS A 191 15.62 11.80 -26.25
CA LYS A 191 14.41 11.16 -26.82
C LYS A 191 13.21 12.09 -26.76
#